data_cd7398ef10c6b9dddcd8bea72a9c4111
#
_entry.id   cd7398ef10c6b9dddcd8bea72a9c4111
#
_cell.length_a   1.000
_cell.length_b   1.000
_cell.length_c   1.000
_cell.angle_alpha   90.00
_cell.angle_beta   90.00
_cell.angle_gamma   90.00
#
_symmetry.space_group_name_H-M   'P 1'
#
loop_
_entity.id
_entity.type
_entity.pdbx_description
1 polymer ?
#
loop_
_entity_poly.entity_id
_entity_poly.type
_entity_poly.pdbx_seq_one_letter_code
_entity_poly.pdbx_strand_id
1 'polypeptide(L)'
;MGVRIQGSNEGGVFFITITCARWLPLFDITNGYHAVYKWFDSLQQKGHHIIAYVIMPNHLHVIIAFRKSHQSINLLVGNGKRFMAYELVKLLHALNRMDIVNQLSAWVNATQRMANKKHEVFEPSFDRKECRTIAFMKQKANYIHMNPCKAGFVSIPENYLHSSAAYYYTGLQGIYPVVTYMELQDIDLGI
;
A
#
# COMPACT_ATOMS: atom_id res chain seq x y z
N MET A 1 -4.67 22.97 -0.71
CA MET A 1 -4.13 22.80 0.67
C MET A 1 -4.67 21.52 1.25
N GLY A 2 -3.84 20.48 1.39
CA GLY A 2 -4.26 19.23 2.01
C GLY A 2 -4.35 19.38 3.52
N VAL A 3 -5.52 19.12 4.10
CA VAL A 3 -5.73 19.09 5.54
C VAL A 3 -4.85 17.99 6.13
N ARG A 4 -3.84 18.35 6.92
CA ARG A 4 -3.10 17.41 7.78
C ARG A 4 -4.05 16.97 8.88
N ILE A 5 -4.69 15.82 8.71
CA ILE A 5 -5.42 15.18 9.81
C ILE A 5 -4.36 14.69 10.81
N GLN A 6 -4.37 15.26 12.01
CA GLN A 6 -3.57 14.75 13.13
C GLN A 6 -3.90 13.27 13.32
N GLY A 7 -2.88 12.40 13.25
CA GLY A 7 -3.07 10.98 13.39
C GLY A 7 -3.52 10.63 14.82
N SER A 8 -4.72 10.08 14.95
CA SER A 8 -5.14 9.44 16.19
C SER A 8 -4.28 8.19 16.40
N ASN A 9 -3.82 7.96 17.64
CA ASN A 9 -3.18 6.70 18.06
C ASN A 9 -4.22 5.59 18.26
N GLU A 10 -5.45 5.83 17.82
CA GLU A 10 -6.58 4.92 17.90
C GLU A 10 -6.47 3.90 16.78
N GLY A 11 -6.75 2.64 17.09
CA GLY A 11 -6.90 1.57 16.11
C GLY A 11 -8.08 1.84 15.18
N GLY A 12 -8.29 0.99 14.19
CA GLY A 12 -9.40 1.11 13.24
C GLY A 12 -9.07 0.52 11.88
N VAL A 13 -10.07 0.47 11.01
CA VAL A 13 -9.91 -0.05 9.66
C VAL A 13 -9.82 1.10 8.66
N PHE A 14 -8.79 1.09 7.83
CA PHE A 14 -8.54 2.16 6.88
C PHE A 14 -8.25 1.64 5.47
N PHE A 15 -8.94 2.22 4.50
CA PHE A 15 -8.55 2.13 3.09
C PHE A 15 -7.46 3.15 2.83
N ILE A 16 -6.35 2.69 2.24
CA ILE A 16 -5.14 3.50 1.99
C ILE A 16 -4.75 3.36 0.52
N THR A 17 -4.36 4.48 -0.08
CA THR A 17 -3.75 4.52 -1.42
C THR A 17 -2.35 5.11 -1.34
N ILE A 18 -1.37 4.40 -1.88
CA ILE A 18 0.01 4.87 -2.04
C ILE A 18 0.32 4.90 -3.53
N THR A 19 0.62 6.07 -4.06
CA THR A 19 0.87 6.27 -5.49
C THR A 19 2.37 6.52 -5.72
N CYS A 20 2.96 5.88 -6.72
CA CYS A 20 4.31 6.20 -7.19
C CYS A 20 4.34 7.62 -7.76
N ALA A 21 5.46 8.31 -7.56
CA ALA A 21 5.62 9.68 -8.00
C ALA A 21 5.31 9.82 -9.50
N ARG A 22 4.44 10.78 -9.80
CA ARG A 22 3.96 11.07 -11.16
C ARG A 22 3.45 9.85 -11.92
N TRP A 23 2.86 8.90 -11.21
CA TRP A 23 2.27 7.67 -11.75
C TRP A 23 3.28 6.77 -12.48
N LEU A 24 4.59 6.92 -12.23
CA LEU A 24 5.61 6.07 -12.82
C LEU A 24 5.40 4.61 -12.39
N PRO A 25 5.39 3.62 -13.32
CA PRO A 25 5.06 2.23 -12.99
C PRO A 25 6.25 1.50 -12.32
N LEU A 26 6.68 2.01 -11.15
CA LEU A 26 7.90 1.55 -10.48
C LEU A 26 7.83 0.10 -10.01
N PHE A 27 6.66 -0.37 -9.57
CA PHE A 27 6.51 -1.76 -9.15
C PHE A 27 6.71 -2.73 -10.31
N ASP A 28 6.20 -2.39 -11.49
CA ASP A 28 6.34 -3.21 -12.71
C ASP A 28 7.77 -3.14 -13.25
N ILE A 29 8.32 -1.92 -13.46
CA ILE A 29 9.69 -1.71 -13.97
C ILE A 29 10.73 -2.48 -13.17
N THR A 30 10.56 -2.54 -11.85
CA THR A 30 11.53 -3.17 -10.94
C THR A 30 11.18 -4.61 -10.59
N ASN A 31 10.00 -5.10 -10.97
CA ASN A 31 9.37 -6.30 -10.40
C ASN A 31 9.40 -6.28 -8.85
N GLY A 32 9.21 -5.08 -8.30
CA GLY A 32 9.42 -4.75 -6.89
C GLY A 32 8.22 -5.00 -5.98
N TYR A 33 7.25 -5.82 -6.38
CA TYR A 33 6.03 -6.13 -5.61
C TYR A 33 6.32 -6.69 -4.22
N HIS A 34 7.42 -7.45 -4.08
CA HIS A 34 7.85 -8.01 -2.80
C HIS A 34 8.17 -6.95 -1.73
N ALA A 35 8.49 -5.72 -2.12
CA ALA A 35 8.72 -4.63 -1.16
C ALA A 35 7.44 -4.29 -0.37
N VAL A 36 6.27 -4.42 -1.01
CA VAL A 36 4.97 -4.24 -0.35
C VAL A 36 4.70 -5.40 0.61
N TYR A 37 4.98 -6.63 0.21
CA TYR A 37 4.77 -7.80 1.07
C TYR A 37 5.65 -7.76 2.32
N LYS A 38 6.91 -7.33 2.21
CA LYS A 38 7.78 -7.10 3.38
C LYS A 38 7.21 -6.04 4.33
N TRP A 39 6.58 -4.98 3.79
CA TRP A 39 5.91 -4.01 4.64
C TRP A 39 4.69 -4.61 5.32
N PHE A 40 3.90 -5.42 4.64
CA PHE A 40 2.77 -6.15 5.22
C PHE A 40 3.22 -7.07 6.35
N ASP A 41 4.32 -7.82 6.18
CA ASP A 41 4.92 -8.65 7.24
C ASP A 41 5.26 -7.81 8.48
N SER A 42 5.87 -6.63 8.27
CA SER A 42 6.20 -5.71 9.37
C SER A 42 4.95 -5.18 10.10
N LEU A 43 3.83 -5.03 9.40
CA LEU A 43 2.55 -4.66 10.00
C LEU A 43 1.94 -5.83 10.78
N GLN A 44 1.94 -7.04 10.23
CA GLN A 44 1.42 -8.24 10.90
C GLN A 44 2.21 -8.56 12.18
N GLN A 45 3.54 -8.44 12.17
CA GLN A 45 4.38 -8.62 13.36
C GLN A 45 4.03 -7.65 14.49
N LYS A 46 3.39 -6.52 14.17
CA LYS A 46 2.89 -5.53 15.13
C LYS A 46 1.41 -5.73 15.51
N GLY A 47 0.81 -6.82 15.04
CA GLY A 47 -0.60 -7.16 15.30
C GLY A 47 -1.61 -6.40 14.45
N HIS A 48 -1.17 -5.80 13.31
CA HIS A 48 -2.09 -5.23 12.32
C HIS A 48 -2.45 -6.28 11.27
N HIS A 49 -3.62 -6.17 10.66
CA HIS A 49 -4.11 -7.17 9.68
C HIS A 49 -4.34 -6.54 8.32
N ILE A 50 -3.90 -7.23 7.27
CA ILE A 50 -4.20 -6.88 5.89
C ILE A 50 -5.54 -7.51 5.52
N ILE A 51 -6.50 -6.68 5.13
CA ILE A 51 -7.88 -7.12 4.83
C ILE A 51 -8.06 -7.35 3.34
N ALA A 52 -7.65 -6.41 2.51
CA ALA A 52 -7.69 -6.53 1.06
C ALA A 52 -6.59 -5.67 0.45
N TYR A 53 -6.03 -6.11 -0.68
CA TYR A 53 -5.03 -5.32 -1.40
C TYR A 53 -5.05 -5.57 -2.91
N VAL A 54 -4.51 -4.62 -3.65
CA VAL A 54 -4.02 -4.76 -5.03
C VAL A 54 -2.79 -3.88 -5.21
N ILE A 55 -1.73 -4.46 -5.76
CA ILE A 55 -0.51 -3.73 -6.13
C ILE A 55 -0.52 -3.59 -7.64
N MET A 56 -0.91 -2.40 -8.11
CA MET A 56 -0.88 -2.03 -9.52
C MET A 56 0.55 -1.63 -9.92
N PRO A 57 0.90 -1.55 -11.21
CA PRO A 57 2.24 -1.15 -11.65
C PRO A 57 2.76 0.14 -11.01
N ASN A 58 1.89 1.09 -10.70
CA ASN A 58 2.22 2.46 -10.27
C ASN A 58 1.55 2.90 -8.97
N HIS A 59 0.77 2.04 -8.32
CA HIS A 59 0.14 2.37 -7.04
C HIS A 59 -0.30 1.12 -6.28
N LEU A 60 -0.51 1.29 -4.99
CA LEU A 60 -1.06 0.31 -4.08
C LEU A 60 -2.38 0.81 -3.52
N HIS A 61 -3.42 -0.02 -3.57
CA HIS A 61 -4.61 0.11 -2.73
C HIS A 61 -4.62 -1.00 -1.70
N VAL A 62 -4.89 -0.66 -0.45
CA VAL A 62 -4.96 -1.64 0.65
C VAL A 62 -5.97 -1.23 1.70
N ILE A 63 -6.66 -2.21 2.29
CA ILE A 63 -7.42 -2.06 3.52
C ILE A 63 -6.62 -2.70 4.64
N ILE A 64 -6.32 -1.93 5.68
CA ILE A 64 -5.58 -2.38 6.85
C ILE A 64 -6.42 -2.17 8.10
N ALA A 65 -6.55 -3.22 8.92
CA ALA A 65 -7.06 -3.12 10.26
C ALA A 65 -5.87 -2.86 11.22
N PHE A 66 -5.79 -1.65 11.72
CA PHE A 66 -4.76 -1.24 12.68
C PHE A 66 -5.23 -1.55 14.10
N ARG A 67 -4.48 -2.38 14.80
CA ARG A 67 -4.61 -2.52 16.24
C ARG A 67 -4.17 -1.23 16.92
N LYS A 68 -4.83 -0.84 18.02
CA LYS A 68 -4.42 0.29 18.86
C LYS A 68 -2.97 0.12 19.29
N SER A 69 -2.15 1.14 19.07
CA SER A 69 -0.72 1.12 19.38
C SER A 69 -0.19 2.51 19.71
N HIS A 70 1.02 2.60 20.26
CA HIS A 70 1.69 3.90 20.49
C HIS A 70 2.16 4.56 19.19
N GLN A 71 2.21 3.83 18.07
CA GLN A 71 2.62 4.38 16.78
C GLN A 71 1.39 4.88 16.01
N SER A 72 1.45 6.12 15.54
CA SER A 72 0.39 6.65 14.67
C SER A 72 0.37 5.94 13.32
N ILE A 73 -0.83 5.83 12.71
CA ILE A 73 -1.01 5.26 11.37
C ILE A 73 -0.16 6.00 10.35
N ASN A 74 -0.02 7.33 10.46
CA ASN A 74 0.83 8.13 9.59
C ASN A 74 2.30 7.69 9.67
N LEU A 75 2.79 7.38 10.87
CA LEU A 75 4.15 6.88 11.06
C LEU A 75 4.34 5.48 10.47
N LEU A 76 3.37 4.58 10.68
CA LEU A 76 3.40 3.21 10.15
C LEU A 76 3.42 3.21 8.60
N VAL A 77 2.53 4.00 7.98
CA VAL A 77 2.47 4.12 6.52
C VAL A 77 3.69 4.87 5.98
N GLY A 78 4.13 5.94 6.64
CA GLY A 78 5.32 6.70 6.25
C GLY A 78 6.59 5.85 6.28
N ASN A 79 6.76 5.02 7.30
CA ASN A 79 7.87 4.05 7.38
C ASN A 79 7.77 3.02 6.24
N GLY A 80 6.58 2.47 5.96
CA GLY A 80 6.36 1.56 4.84
C GLY A 80 6.77 2.17 3.51
N LYS A 81 6.30 3.39 3.21
CA LYS A 81 6.71 4.13 2.00
C LYS A 81 8.22 4.29 1.92
N ARG A 82 8.88 4.63 3.03
CA ARG A 82 10.34 4.80 3.07
C ARG A 82 11.08 3.50 2.76
N PHE A 83 10.69 2.38 3.38
CA PHE A 83 11.32 1.08 3.14
C PHE A 83 11.09 0.58 1.70
N MET A 84 9.85 0.68 1.20
CA MET A 84 9.55 0.36 -0.20
C MET A 84 10.37 1.23 -1.15
N ALA A 85 10.52 2.54 -0.87
CA ALA A 85 11.31 3.44 -1.71
C ALA A 85 12.78 3.03 -1.78
N TYR A 86 13.39 2.64 -0.66
CA TYR A 86 14.77 2.15 -0.64
C TYR A 86 14.94 0.88 -1.46
N GLU A 87 14.01 -0.06 -1.34
CA GLU A 87 14.07 -1.33 -2.07
C GLU A 87 13.89 -1.09 -3.58
N LEU A 88 12.92 -0.27 -3.99
CA LEU A 88 12.70 0.03 -5.40
C LEU A 88 13.88 0.76 -6.04
N VAL A 89 14.51 1.71 -5.34
CA VAL A 89 15.73 2.39 -5.83
C VAL A 89 16.90 1.42 -5.93
N LYS A 90 17.07 0.51 -4.96
CA LYS A 90 18.08 -0.54 -5.02
C LYS A 90 17.89 -1.45 -6.23
N LEU A 91 16.65 -1.84 -6.52
CA LEU A 91 16.31 -2.64 -7.70
C LEU A 91 16.59 -1.88 -9.01
N LEU A 92 16.29 -0.57 -9.08
CA LEU A 92 16.62 0.26 -10.23
C LEU A 92 18.14 0.30 -10.50
N HIS A 93 18.96 0.41 -9.45
CA HIS A 93 20.41 0.30 -9.58
C HIS A 93 20.85 -1.07 -10.09
N ALA A 94 20.29 -2.16 -9.55
CA ALA A 94 20.61 -3.52 -9.98
C ALA A 94 20.23 -3.78 -11.46
N LEU A 95 19.15 -3.12 -11.93
CA LEU A 95 18.70 -3.18 -13.32
C LEU A 95 19.40 -2.17 -14.23
N ASN A 96 20.39 -1.42 -13.71
CA ASN A 96 21.10 -0.34 -14.42
C ASN A 96 20.17 0.76 -14.98
N ARG A 97 19.00 0.98 -14.35
CA ARG A 97 18.02 2.02 -14.74
C ARG A 97 18.37 3.37 -14.14
N MET A 98 19.60 3.84 -14.42
CA MET A 98 20.09 5.14 -13.94
C MET A 98 19.30 6.33 -14.50
N ASP A 99 18.68 6.16 -15.66
CA ASP A 99 17.72 7.11 -16.24
C ASP A 99 16.60 7.44 -15.24
N ILE A 100 15.97 6.40 -14.68
CA ILE A 100 14.88 6.55 -13.69
C ILE A 100 15.41 7.07 -12.35
N VAL A 101 16.53 6.54 -11.86
CA VAL A 101 17.14 6.99 -10.60
C VAL A 101 17.41 8.49 -10.63
N ASN A 102 18.00 9.00 -11.73
CA ASN A 102 18.28 10.42 -11.92
C ASN A 102 16.98 11.23 -12.00
N GLN A 103 15.95 10.73 -12.68
CA GLN A 103 14.64 11.35 -12.76
C GLN A 103 13.99 11.48 -11.37
N LEU A 104 13.99 10.41 -10.57
CA LEU A 104 13.46 10.42 -9.19
C LEU A 104 14.24 11.38 -8.29
N SER A 105 15.54 11.49 -8.49
CA SER A 105 16.38 12.46 -7.78
C SER A 105 16.06 13.90 -8.19
N ALA A 106 15.87 14.17 -9.48
CA ALA A 106 15.55 15.50 -9.99
C ALA A 106 14.20 16.03 -9.46
N TRP A 107 13.24 15.15 -9.12
CA TRP A 107 11.94 15.53 -8.58
C TRP A 107 11.95 15.94 -7.10
N VAL A 108 13.03 15.67 -6.36
CA VAL A 108 13.17 16.08 -4.96
C VAL A 108 13.35 17.59 -4.88
N ASN A 109 12.46 18.29 -4.16
CA ASN A 109 12.56 19.73 -3.98
C ASN A 109 13.65 20.13 -2.95
N ALA A 110 14.00 21.43 -2.91
CA ALA A 110 15.07 21.95 -2.06
C ALA A 110 14.85 21.63 -0.57
N THR A 111 13.64 21.84 -0.06
CA THR A 111 13.30 21.57 1.36
C THR A 111 13.47 20.10 1.71
N GLN A 112 13.03 19.20 0.84
CA GLN A 112 13.17 17.75 1.03
C GLN A 112 14.63 17.30 0.95
N ARG A 113 15.45 17.94 0.08
CA ARG A 113 16.91 17.69 0.02
C ARG A 113 17.61 18.09 1.31
N MET A 114 17.24 19.23 1.91
CA MET A 114 17.74 19.65 3.23
C MET A 114 17.38 18.62 4.33
N ALA A 115 16.25 17.91 4.19
CA ALA A 115 15.87 16.80 5.05
C ALA A 115 16.46 15.43 4.62
N ASN A 116 17.54 15.42 3.82
CA ASN A 116 18.26 14.24 3.34
C ASN A 116 17.45 13.30 2.44
N LYS A 117 16.33 13.73 1.84
CA LYS A 117 15.62 12.94 0.84
C LYS A 117 16.40 12.92 -0.46
N LYS A 118 16.69 11.73 -0.98
CA LYS A 118 17.48 11.53 -2.20
C LYS A 118 16.62 11.30 -3.45
N HIS A 119 15.46 10.64 -3.30
CA HIS A 119 14.60 10.26 -4.42
C HIS A 119 13.13 10.47 -4.08
N GLU A 120 12.35 10.98 -5.02
CA GLU A 120 10.89 11.10 -4.95
C GLU A 120 10.26 9.85 -5.57
N VAL A 121 10.13 8.77 -4.79
CA VAL A 121 9.62 7.47 -5.28
C VAL A 121 8.10 7.41 -5.23
N PHE A 122 7.49 7.99 -4.20
CA PHE A 122 6.06 8.05 -4.00
C PHE A 122 5.59 9.47 -3.85
N GLU A 123 4.34 9.75 -4.23
CA GLU A 123 3.70 11.03 -3.93
C GLU A 123 3.85 11.38 -2.44
N PRO A 124 4.07 12.65 -2.07
CA PRO A 124 4.37 13.05 -0.69
C PRO A 124 3.28 12.63 0.30
N SER A 125 2.02 12.79 -0.07
CA SER A 125 0.85 12.36 0.70
C SER A 125 0.46 10.91 0.36
N PHE A 126 -0.48 10.37 1.12
CA PHE A 126 -1.25 9.19 0.81
C PHE A 126 -2.71 9.45 1.18
N ASP A 127 -3.63 8.86 0.41
CA ASP A 127 -5.04 8.94 0.75
C ASP A 127 -5.37 7.93 1.84
N ARG A 128 -6.17 8.37 2.82
CA ARG A 128 -6.65 7.53 3.91
C ARG A 128 -8.14 7.79 4.13
N LYS A 129 -8.93 6.71 4.11
CA LYS A 129 -10.37 6.75 4.42
C LYS A 129 -10.68 5.71 5.49
N GLU A 130 -11.28 6.13 6.59
CA GLU A 130 -11.70 5.23 7.63
C GLU A 130 -12.90 4.39 7.18
N CYS A 131 -12.83 3.09 7.39
CA CYS A 131 -13.88 2.12 7.04
C CYS A 131 -14.69 1.76 8.30
N ARG A 132 -15.67 2.58 8.65
CA ARG A 132 -16.47 2.43 9.88
C ARG A 132 -17.58 1.39 9.80
N THR A 133 -17.93 0.93 8.61
CA THR A 133 -19.01 -0.03 8.39
C THR A 133 -18.57 -1.17 7.48
N ILE A 134 -19.13 -2.36 7.69
CA ILE A 134 -18.89 -3.52 6.84
C ILE A 134 -19.29 -3.21 5.38
N ALA A 135 -20.40 -2.51 5.18
CA ALA A 135 -20.84 -2.12 3.85
C ALA A 135 -19.80 -1.27 3.11
N PHE A 136 -19.17 -0.32 3.81
CA PHE A 136 -18.09 0.51 3.22
C PHE A 136 -16.80 -0.30 2.99
N MET A 137 -16.44 -1.22 3.92
CA MET A 137 -15.32 -2.14 3.69
C MET A 137 -15.55 -3.02 2.46
N LYS A 138 -16.73 -3.61 2.31
CA LYS A 138 -17.13 -4.39 1.14
C LYS A 138 -17.03 -3.58 -0.14
N GLN A 139 -17.53 -2.34 -0.14
CA GLN A 139 -17.42 -1.44 -1.29
C GLN A 139 -15.96 -1.18 -1.66
N LYS A 140 -15.08 -0.94 -0.67
CA LYS A 140 -13.65 -0.68 -0.91
C LYS A 140 -12.90 -1.94 -1.33
N ALA A 141 -13.20 -3.11 -0.76
CA ALA A 141 -12.63 -4.37 -1.21
C ALA A 141 -12.99 -4.66 -2.67
N ASN A 142 -14.26 -4.50 -3.05
CA ASN A 142 -14.68 -4.64 -4.44
C ASN A 142 -13.97 -3.62 -5.38
N TYR A 143 -13.82 -2.38 -4.95
CA TYR A 143 -13.06 -1.38 -5.71
C TYR A 143 -11.60 -1.82 -5.92
N ILE A 144 -10.93 -2.32 -4.88
CA ILE A 144 -9.56 -2.86 -4.92
C ILE A 144 -9.48 -4.00 -5.95
N HIS A 145 -10.36 -5.00 -5.82
CA HIS A 145 -10.29 -6.21 -6.64
C HIS A 145 -10.62 -5.95 -8.12
N MET A 146 -11.54 -5.02 -8.39
CA MET A 146 -11.90 -4.66 -9.76
C MET A 146 -10.92 -3.70 -10.44
N ASN A 147 -9.92 -3.16 -9.73
CA ASN A 147 -8.97 -2.21 -10.28
C ASN A 147 -8.19 -2.75 -11.49
N PRO A 148 -7.63 -4.00 -11.45
CA PRO A 148 -6.93 -4.58 -12.59
C PRO A 148 -7.83 -4.83 -13.79
N CYS A 149 -9.10 -5.22 -13.57
CA CYS A 149 -10.05 -5.43 -14.66
C CYS A 149 -10.38 -4.09 -15.36
N LYS A 150 -10.61 -3.03 -14.58
CA LYS A 150 -10.88 -1.69 -15.12
C LYS A 150 -9.69 -1.12 -15.89
N ALA A 151 -8.47 -1.50 -15.49
CA ALA A 151 -7.25 -1.12 -16.18
C ALA A 151 -6.90 -2.03 -17.38
N GLY A 152 -7.68 -3.09 -17.64
CA GLY A 152 -7.48 -4.00 -18.77
C GLY A 152 -6.36 -5.03 -18.59
N PHE A 153 -5.85 -5.22 -17.37
CA PHE A 153 -4.78 -6.20 -17.10
C PHE A 153 -5.30 -7.64 -17.08
N VAL A 154 -6.52 -7.85 -16.60
CA VAL A 154 -7.20 -9.15 -16.54
C VAL A 154 -8.69 -8.99 -16.80
N SER A 155 -9.35 -10.05 -17.26
CA SER A 155 -10.81 -10.06 -17.49
C SER A 155 -11.60 -10.32 -16.20
N ILE A 156 -11.04 -11.10 -15.27
CA ILE A 156 -11.64 -11.44 -13.97
C ILE A 156 -10.64 -11.15 -12.84
N PRO A 157 -11.11 -10.60 -11.72
CA PRO A 157 -10.23 -10.05 -10.68
C PRO A 157 -9.32 -11.08 -10.00
N GLU A 158 -9.76 -12.32 -9.82
CA GLU A 158 -9.00 -13.40 -9.20
C GLU A 158 -7.76 -13.83 -10.00
N ASN A 159 -7.69 -13.48 -11.27
CA ASN A 159 -6.53 -13.78 -12.12
C ASN A 159 -5.39 -12.76 -11.97
N TYR A 160 -5.61 -11.65 -11.25
CA TYR A 160 -4.54 -10.70 -11.04
C TYR A 160 -3.65 -11.13 -9.87
N LEU A 161 -2.41 -11.50 -10.18
CA LEU A 161 -1.47 -12.14 -9.26
C LEU A 161 -1.20 -11.33 -7.98
N HIS A 162 -1.05 -10.01 -8.10
CA HIS A 162 -0.70 -9.10 -7.00
C HIS A 162 -1.94 -8.49 -6.33
N SER A 163 -2.95 -9.34 -6.09
CA SER A 163 -4.22 -8.96 -5.44
C SER A 163 -4.69 -10.04 -4.48
N SER A 164 -5.47 -9.62 -3.48
CA SER A 164 -6.19 -10.53 -2.59
C SER A 164 -7.50 -11.05 -3.21
N ALA A 165 -7.83 -10.69 -4.45
CA ALA A 165 -9.09 -11.08 -5.09
C ALA A 165 -9.29 -12.60 -5.11
N ALA A 166 -8.25 -13.38 -5.40
CA ALA A 166 -8.35 -14.85 -5.43
C ALA A 166 -8.98 -15.39 -4.14
N TYR A 167 -8.54 -14.95 -2.96
CA TYR A 167 -9.09 -15.40 -1.69
C TYR A 167 -10.59 -15.05 -1.53
N TYR A 168 -10.98 -13.84 -1.89
CA TYR A 168 -12.37 -13.40 -1.78
C TYR A 168 -13.34 -14.12 -2.71
N TYR A 169 -12.89 -14.56 -3.88
CA TYR A 169 -13.75 -15.20 -4.91
C TYR A 169 -13.65 -16.72 -4.93
N THR A 170 -12.51 -17.28 -4.51
CA THR A 170 -12.27 -18.74 -4.61
C THR A 170 -11.97 -19.43 -3.27
N GLY A 171 -11.72 -18.65 -2.21
CA GLY A 171 -11.28 -19.18 -0.91
C GLY A 171 -9.80 -19.59 -0.86
N LEU A 172 -9.05 -19.46 -1.97
CA LEU A 172 -7.64 -19.82 -2.02
C LEU A 172 -6.76 -18.58 -1.81
N GLN A 173 -5.89 -18.61 -0.80
CA GLN A 173 -4.95 -17.52 -0.54
C GLN A 173 -4.03 -17.29 -1.75
N GLY A 174 -3.83 -16.01 -2.10
CA GLY A 174 -2.88 -15.59 -3.12
C GLY A 174 -1.43 -15.56 -2.61
N ILE A 175 -0.58 -14.75 -3.24
CA ILE A 175 0.84 -14.58 -2.84
C ILE A 175 0.97 -14.12 -1.39
N TYR A 176 0.09 -13.21 -0.96
CA TYR A 176 0.09 -12.71 0.42
C TYR A 176 -1.24 -13.00 1.09
N PRO A 177 -1.23 -13.71 2.24
CA PRO A 177 -2.45 -14.08 2.93
C PRO A 177 -3.12 -12.85 3.56
N VAL A 178 -4.44 -12.83 3.53
CA VAL A 178 -5.26 -11.77 4.12
C VAL A 178 -6.28 -12.36 5.07
N VAL A 179 -6.80 -11.51 5.98
CA VAL A 179 -7.98 -11.75 6.79
C VAL A 179 -9.13 -10.97 6.16
N THR A 180 -10.24 -11.62 5.82
CA THR A 180 -11.35 -10.91 5.19
C THR A 180 -12.06 -9.99 6.20
N TYR A 181 -12.83 -9.02 5.69
CA TYR A 181 -13.66 -8.18 6.56
C TYR A 181 -14.76 -8.97 7.30
N MET A 182 -15.06 -10.19 6.88
CA MET A 182 -16.00 -11.09 7.57
C MET A 182 -15.32 -11.74 8.78
N GLU A 183 -14.08 -12.20 8.61
CA GLU A 183 -13.27 -12.81 9.69
C GLU A 183 -12.79 -11.77 10.71
N LEU A 184 -12.72 -10.49 10.31
CA LEU A 184 -12.27 -9.39 11.17
C LEU A 184 -13.16 -9.21 12.42
N GLN A 185 -14.43 -9.65 12.38
CA GLN A 185 -15.36 -9.54 13.52
C GLN A 185 -14.90 -10.33 14.73
N ASP A 186 -14.10 -11.38 14.52
CA ASP A 186 -13.57 -12.26 15.56
C ASP A 186 -12.20 -11.80 16.09
N ILE A 187 -11.69 -10.66 15.60
CA ILE A 187 -10.35 -10.13 15.93
C ILE A 187 -10.48 -8.93 16.86
N ASP A 188 -9.86 -9.02 18.03
CA ASP A 188 -9.72 -7.89 18.95
C ASP A 188 -8.65 -6.91 18.46
N LEU A 189 -9.07 -5.75 18.01
CA LEU A 189 -8.18 -4.64 17.61
C LEU A 189 -7.78 -3.75 18.78
N GLY A 190 -8.34 -3.97 19.99
CA GLY A 190 -8.09 -3.15 21.17
C GLY A 190 -8.66 -1.71 21.07
N ILE A 191 -9.76 -1.55 20.31
CA ILE A 191 -10.43 -0.25 20.05
C ILE A 191 -11.78 -0.19 20.75
#